data_600ba6c30504230eb4fa41935c4c98e5
#
_entry.id   600ba6c30504230eb4fa41935c4c98e5
#
_cell.length_a   1.000
_cell.length_b   1.000
_cell.length_c   1.000
_cell.angle_alpha   90.00
_cell.angle_beta   90.00
_cell.angle_gamma   90.00
#
_symmetry.space_group_name_H-M   'P 1'
#
loop_
_entity.id
_entity.type
_entity.pdbx_description
1 polymer ?
#
loop_
_entity_poly.entity_id
_entity_poly.type
_entity_poly.pdbx_seq_one_letter_code
_entity_poly.pdbx_strand_id
1 'polypeptide(L)'
;MTDFQSQVNVFNTLGFIGQQADNGPVRAQTWNLYSAGQAQSIGFAFTKSSGGNPDPTSYPPGSSLAGTAQVGGTGQFAGILVNPLEQTLWGSASVGGALSPSLILPDYSVGALATFGQFFVKLATAANIGNLVYYDNTTGALDSMSPISTFTGVVSTNTLTVSGFVADGAPLAIGTVISGTGVTPGTVISALGSGTGGNGTYTVTGAATVSSTTMTGNAVAPSGKTFVPNCVVTRYDVAASTSVAVIQLTD
;
A
#
# COMPACT_ATOMS: atom_id res chain seq x y z
N MET A 1 33.77 -24.16 -27.99
CA MET A 1 32.48 -24.82 -27.68
C MET A 1 31.82 -23.97 -26.66
N THR A 2 30.72 -23.33 -27.03
CA THR A 2 29.92 -22.55 -26.12
C THR A 2 29.14 -23.51 -25.23
N ASP A 3 29.36 -23.47 -23.92
CA ASP A 3 28.57 -24.26 -22.98
C ASP A 3 27.11 -23.87 -23.12
N PHE A 4 26.30 -24.85 -23.51
CA PHE A 4 24.85 -24.72 -23.42
C PHE A 4 24.45 -24.61 -21.95
N GLN A 5 23.52 -23.73 -21.65
CA GLN A 5 22.97 -23.52 -20.34
C GLN A 5 22.54 -24.87 -19.74
N SER A 6 23.26 -25.37 -18.75
CA SER A 6 23.02 -26.68 -18.14
C SER A 6 21.93 -26.70 -17.07
N GLN A 7 21.39 -25.55 -16.72
CA GLN A 7 20.24 -25.41 -15.82
C GLN A 7 19.19 -24.48 -16.43
N VAL A 8 18.04 -25.05 -16.74
CA VAL A 8 16.80 -24.27 -16.94
C VAL A 8 16.24 -24.01 -15.54
N ASN A 9 16.27 -22.76 -15.10
CA ASN A 9 15.62 -22.37 -13.87
C ASN A 9 14.11 -22.47 -14.08
N VAL A 10 13.50 -23.56 -13.61
CA VAL A 10 12.05 -23.84 -13.72
C VAL A 10 11.26 -23.12 -12.63
N PHE A 11 11.88 -22.25 -11.85
CA PHE A 11 11.15 -21.40 -10.92
C PHE A 11 10.47 -20.29 -11.74
N ASN A 12 9.20 -20.51 -12.05
CA ASN A 12 8.34 -19.44 -12.52
C ASN A 12 8.30 -18.37 -11.42
N THR A 13 8.92 -17.24 -11.70
CA THR A 13 8.64 -16.03 -10.90
C THR A 13 7.14 -15.78 -10.98
N LEU A 14 6.50 -15.46 -9.86
CA LEU A 14 5.07 -15.16 -9.80
C LEU A 14 4.62 -14.14 -10.87
N GLY A 15 5.49 -13.22 -11.24
CA GLY A 15 5.28 -12.16 -12.23
C GLY A 15 6.21 -10.99 -11.99
N PHE A 16 6.16 -10.01 -12.87
CA PHE A 16 6.94 -8.77 -12.74
C PHE A 16 6.09 -7.70 -12.06
N ILE A 17 6.72 -6.87 -11.22
CA ILE A 17 6.05 -5.75 -10.54
C ILE A 17 5.39 -4.85 -11.59
N GLY A 18 4.12 -4.49 -11.35
CA GLY A 18 3.30 -3.69 -12.25
C GLY A 18 2.67 -4.47 -13.41
N GLN A 19 2.96 -5.75 -13.55
CA GLN A 19 2.30 -6.60 -14.54
C GLN A 19 0.89 -6.97 -14.08
N GLN A 20 -0.04 -7.08 -15.01
CA GLN A 20 -1.35 -7.65 -14.75
C GLN A 20 -1.21 -9.13 -14.38
N ALA A 21 -1.91 -9.55 -13.33
CA ALA A 21 -1.78 -10.90 -12.77
C ALA A 21 -2.78 -11.91 -13.36
N ASP A 22 -3.80 -11.44 -14.05
CA ASP A 22 -4.80 -12.26 -14.71
C ASP A 22 -5.28 -11.60 -16.01
N ASN A 23 -6.10 -12.31 -16.81
CA ASN A 23 -6.70 -11.78 -18.02
C ASN A 23 -8.05 -11.09 -17.78
N GLY A 24 -8.35 -10.72 -16.53
CA GLY A 24 -9.55 -10.01 -16.15
C GLY A 24 -9.58 -8.56 -16.67
N PRO A 25 -10.69 -7.86 -16.49
CA PRO A 25 -10.79 -6.47 -16.90
C PRO A 25 -9.84 -5.59 -16.10
N VAL A 26 -9.21 -4.64 -16.78
CA VAL A 26 -8.32 -3.64 -16.20
C VAL A 26 -8.81 -2.25 -16.59
N ARG A 27 -8.78 -1.34 -15.61
CA ARG A 27 -8.95 0.08 -15.88
C ARG A 27 -7.69 0.81 -15.43
N ALA A 28 -6.95 1.33 -16.39
CA ALA A 28 -5.81 2.20 -16.16
C ALA A 28 -6.00 3.51 -16.94
N GLN A 29 -5.60 4.60 -16.34
CA GLN A 29 -5.62 5.93 -16.94
C GLN A 29 -4.20 6.44 -17.10
N THR A 30 -3.96 7.11 -18.19
CA THR A 30 -2.67 7.73 -18.47
C THR A 30 -2.57 9.09 -17.77
N TRP A 31 -1.49 9.31 -17.04
CA TRP A 31 -1.23 10.53 -16.30
C TRP A 31 0.17 11.06 -16.58
N ASN A 32 0.31 12.38 -16.59
CA ASN A 32 1.62 13.02 -16.50
C ASN A 32 2.12 12.89 -15.05
N LEU A 33 3.31 12.34 -14.88
CA LEU A 33 3.90 12.08 -13.58
C LEU A 33 4.87 13.19 -13.20
N TYR A 34 4.72 13.73 -11.99
CA TYR A 34 5.66 14.68 -11.42
C TYR A 34 5.73 14.53 -9.90
N SER A 35 6.89 14.23 -9.40
CA SER A 35 7.12 13.93 -7.97
C SER A 35 8.30 14.70 -7.37
N ALA A 36 8.73 15.76 -8.03
CA ALA A 36 9.82 16.64 -7.58
C ALA A 36 11.12 15.88 -7.23
N GLY A 37 11.51 14.94 -8.10
CA GLY A 37 12.72 14.14 -7.94
C GLY A 37 12.56 12.89 -7.06
N GLN A 38 11.37 12.62 -6.54
CA GLN A 38 11.07 11.34 -5.87
C GLN A 38 11.03 10.19 -6.88
N ALA A 39 11.47 9.01 -6.46
CA ALA A 39 11.51 7.83 -7.31
C ALA A 39 10.08 7.38 -7.70
N GLN A 40 9.73 7.49 -8.96
CA GLN A 40 8.43 7.07 -9.50
C GLN A 40 8.51 5.60 -9.96
N SER A 41 8.47 4.70 -8.98
CA SER A 41 8.66 3.27 -9.23
C SER A 41 7.37 2.60 -9.69
N ILE A 42 7.50 1.67 -10.63
CA ILE A 42 6.41 0.79 -11.04
C ILE A 42 5.95 -0.04 -9.82
N GLY A 43 4.64 -0.19 -9.66
CA GLY A 43 4.04 -0.87 -8.52
C GLY A 43 3.81 0.04 -7.31
N PHE A 44 4.13 1.34 -7.38
CA PHE A 44 3.88 2.30 -6.31
C PHE A 44 2.54 3.00 -6.49
N ALA A 45 1.99 3.50 -5.38
CA ALA A 45 0.75 4.27 -5.36
C ALA A 45 1.01 5.74 -5.71
N PHE A 46 0.07 6.31 -6.43
CA PHE A 46 0.08 7.71 -6.86
C PHE A 46 -1.21 8.41 -6.44
N THR A 47 -1.08 9.69 -6.13
CA THR A 47 -2.21 10.58 -5.85
C THR A 47 -2.26 11.73 -6.85
N LYS A 48 -3.45 12.28 -7.04
CA LYS A 48 -3.64 13.46 -7.87
C LYS A 48 -2.99 14.67 -7.19
N SER A 49 -2.15 15.38 -7.90
CA SER A 49 -1.63 16.65 -7.44
C SER A 49 -2.70 17.73 -7.63
N SER A 50 -2.99 18.50 -6.58
CA SER A 50 -3.92 19.62 -6.63
C SER A 50 -3.26 20.92 -7.08
N GLY A 51 -1.93 20.97 -7.10
CA GLY A 51 -1.14 22.13 -7.51
C GLY A 51 -0.74 22.07 -8.98
N GLY A 52 -0.56 23.20 -9.59
CA GLY A 52 0.14 23.30 -10.86
C GLY A 52 1.61 22.95 -10.65
N ASN A 53 2.09 21.86 -11.22
CA ASN A 53 3.50 21.52 -11.21
C ASN A 53 4.24 22.25 -12.33
N PRO A 54 5.50 22.65 -12.13
CA PRO A 54 6.26 23.31 -13.20
C PRO A 54 6.30 22.42 -14.44
N ASP A 55 6.01 22.98 -15.58
CA ASP A 55 6.14 22.30 -16.86
C ASP A 55 7.42 22.82 -17.54
N PRO A 56 8.46 21.97 -17.67
CA PRO A 56 9.72 22.41 -18.28
C PRO A 56 9.60 22.59 -19.80
N THR A 57 8.55 22.03 -20.41
CA THR A 57 8.33 22.08 -21.85
C THR A 57 7.31 23.12 -22.26
N SER A 58 6.67 23.78 -21.30
CA SER A 58 5.62 24.76 -21.58
C SER A 58 6.15 26.02 -22.23
N TYR A 59 5.37 26.56 -23.12
CA TYR A 59 5.63 27.85 -23.73
C TYR A 59 4.45 28.80 -23.44
N PRO A 60 4.63 29.88 -22.72
CA PRO A 60 5.88 30.41 -22.18
C PRO A 60 6.41 29.66 -20.95
N PRO A 61 7.75 29.74 -20.70
CA PRO A 61 8.36 29.13 -19.52
C PRO A 61 7.68 29.60 -18.23
N GLY A 62 7.43 28.68 -17.31
CA GLY A 62 6.79 28.98 -16.03
C GLY A 62 5.29 28.71 -15.99
N SER A 63 4.68 28.22 -17.07
CA SER A 63 3.33 27.63 -17.00
C SER A 63 3.33 26.43 -16.06
N SER A 64 2.25 26.24 -15.36
CA SER A 64 2.07 25.05 -14.50
C SER A 64 1.17 24.03 -15.18
N LEU A 65 1.60 22.77 -15.14
CA LEU A 65 0.82 21.66 -15.63
C LEU A 65 -0.24 21.27 -14.58
N ALA A 66 -1.50 21.45 -14.89
CA ALA A 66 -2.60 20.96 -14.06
C ALA A 66 -2.87 19.48 -14.37
N GLY A 67 -3.33 18.72 -13.36
CA GLY A 67 -3.73 17.33 -13.57
C GLY A 67 -2.56 16.35 -13.66
N THR A 68 -1.50 16.59 -12.91
CA THR A 68 -0.40 15.63 -12.72
C THR A 68 -0.70 14.66 -11.59
N ALA A 69 -0.04 13.51 -11.61
CA ALA A 69 0.00 12.57 -10.49
C ALA A 69 1.39 12.55 -9.86
N GLN A 70 1.43 12.44 -8.55
CA GLN A 70 2.67 12.34 -7.76
C GLN A 70 2.72 11.04 -7.00
N VAL A 71 3.93 10.52 -6.77
CA VAL A 71 4.13 9.32 -5.97
C VAL A 71 3.74 9.59 -4.51
N GLY A 72 3.02 8.65 -3.89
CA GLY A 72 2.50 8.85 -2.53
C GLY A 72 1.51 10.01 -2.44
N GLY A 73 1.67 10.82 -1.40
CA GLY A 73 0.81 11.98 -1.13
C GLY A 73 -0.44 11.62 -0.30
N THR A 74 -1.12 12.67 0.18
CA THR A 74 -2.39 12.58 0.91
C THR A 74 -3.59 13.02 0.08
N GLY A 75 -3.37 13.29 -1.21
CA GLY A 75 -4.40 13.68 -2.15
C GLY A 75 -5.34 12.55 -2.56
N GLN A 76 -6.23 12.81 -3.49
CA GLN A 76 -7.10 11.78 -4.02
C GLN A 76 -6.25 10.71 -4.72
N PHE A 77 -6.49 9.44 -4.40
CA PHE A 77 -5.82 8.31 -5.04
C PHE A 77 -6.03 8.37 -6.56
N ALA A 78 -4.92 8.28 -7.31
CA ALA A 78 -4.93 8.29 -8.77
C ALA A 78 -4.78 6.88 -9.37
N GLY A 79 -4.11 5.99 -8.65
CA GLY A 79 -3.90 4.61 -9.07
C GLY A 79 -2.54 4.07 -8.66
N ILE A 80 -2.26 2.83 -9.04
CA ILE A 80 -0.97 2.18 -8.90
C ILE A 80 -0.29 2.23 -10.26
N LEU A 81 0.99 2.64 -10.29
CA LEU A 81 1.77 2.69 -11.52
C LEU A 81 2.01 1.28 -12.03
N VAL A 82 1.42 0.95 -13.16
CA VAL A 82 1.55 -0.35 -13.81
C VAL A 82 2.53 -0.27 -14.97
N ASN A 83 3.13 -1.40 -15.29
CA ASN A 83 4.01 -1.51 -16.46
C ASN A 83 3.14 -1.67 -17.71
N PRO A 84 3.00 -0.66 -18.56
CA PRO A 84 2.35 -0.84 -19.84
C PRO A 84 3.27 -1.70 -20.72
N LEU A 85 2.74 -2.77 -21.27
CA LEU A 85 3.45 -3.68 -22.18
C LEU A 85 4.10 -2.96 -23.39
N GLU A 86 3.69 -1.72 -23.64
CA GLU A 86 4.08 -0.91 -24.80
C GLU A 86 5.18 0.12 -24.50
N GLN A 87 5.50 0.37 -23.23
CA GLN A 87 6.60 1.28 -22.90
C GLN A 87 7.89 0.49 -22.72
N THR A 88 8.85 0.80 -23.57
CA THR A 88 10.25 0.41 -23.36
C THR A 88 10.64 0.89 -21.95
N LEU A 89 11.07 -0.02 -21.10
CA LEU A 89 11.70 0.35 -19.84
C LEU A 89 12.79 1.38 -20.16
N TRP A 90 12.63 2.59 -19.68
CA TRP A 90 13.65 3.63 -19.81
C TRP A 90 14.81 3.24 -18.91
N GLY A 91 15.64 2.32 -19.39
CA GLY A 91 16.97 2.16 -18.87
C GLY A 91 17.78 3.30 -19.44
N SER A 92 18.23 4.25 -18.66
CA SER A 92 19.26 5.14 -19.10
C SER A 92 20.44 4.30 -19.53
N ALA A 93 20.78 4.33 -20.80
CA ALA A 93 22.09 3.93 -21.24
C ALA A 93 23.08 4.88 -20.56
N SER A 94 23.56 4.50 -19.38
CA SER A 94 24.70 5.20 -18.80
C SER A 94 25.87 4.99 -19.77
N VAL A 95 26.49 6.06 -20.13
CA VAL A 95 27.68 6.05 -20.96
C VAL A 95 28.69 5.07 -20.33
N GLY A 96 28.84 3.88 -20.96
CA GLY A 96 29.85 2.90 -20.56
C GLY A 96 29.49 1.84 -19.55
N GLY A 97 28.21 1.65 -19.17
CA GLY A 97 27.79 0.67 -18.16
C GLY A 97 26.73 -0.31 -18.65
N ALA A 98 26.64 -1.45 -17.97
CA ALA A 98 25.59 -2.43 -18.19
C ALA A 98 24.20 -1.77 -18.04
N LEU A 99 23.29 -2.09 -18.97
CA LEU A 99 21.89 -1.70 -18.88
C LEU A 99 21.30 -2.24 -17.58
N SER A 100 21.12 -1.38 -16.58
CA SER A 100 20.34 -1.70 -15.40
C SER A 100 18.90 -1.29 -15.71
N PRO A 101 17.97 -2.22 -15.91
CA PRO A 101 16.57 -1.90 -16.13
C PRO A 101 16.04 -1.24 -14.86
N SER A 102 15.87 0.07 -14.90
CA SER A 102 15.27 0.81 -13.78
C SER A 102 13.75 0.77 -13.97
N LEU A 103 13.04 0.25 -12.97
CA LEU A 103 11.58 0.31 -12.88
C LEU A 103 11.11 1.69 -12.38
N ILE A 104 11.91 2.73 -12.62
CA ILE A 104 11.68 4.10 -12.17
C ILE A 104 11.46 4.98 -13.38
N LEU A 105 10.34 5.69 -13.41
CA LEU A 105 10.03 6.68 -14.43
C LEU A 105 10.55 8.05 -13.99
N PRO A 106 11.13 8.86 -14.89
CA PRO A 106 11.54 10.23 -14.57
C PRO A 106 10.33 11.15 -14.42
N ASP A 107 10.54 12.31 -13.78
CA ASP A 107 9.54 13.39 -13.78
C ASP A 107 9.18 13.80 -15.21
N TYR A 108 7.96 14.23 -15.41
CA TYR A 108 7.35 14.58 -16.70
C TYR A 108 7.16 13.42 -17.67
N SER A 109 7.37 12.21 -17.24
CA SER A 109 6.98 11.02 -18.03
C SER A 109 5.47 10.80 -17.97
N VAL A 110 5.00 10.02 -18.91
CA VAL A 110 3.61 9.56 -18.95
C VAL A 110 3.55 8.14 -18.41
N GLY A 111 2.72 7.91 -17.40
CA GLY A 111 2.55 6.59 -16.78
C GLY A 111 1.09 6.15 -16.78
N ALA A 112 0.87 4.83 -16.84
CA ALA A 112 -0.44 4.24 -16.71
C ALA A 112 -0.71 3.94 -15.22
N LEU A 113 -1.73 4.58 -14.65
CA LEU A 113 -2.16 4.37 -13.28
C LEU A 113 -3.43 3.51 -13.26
N ALA A 114 -3.31 2.32 -12.69
CA ALA A 114 -4.41 1.37 -12.60
C ALA A 114 -5.28 1.67 -11.36
N THR A 115 -6.59 1.66 -11.56
CA THR A 115 -7.60 1.82 -10.51
C THR A 115 -8.49 0.60 -10.37
N PHE A 116 -8.38 -0.38 -11.27
CA PHE A 116 -9.15 -1.62 -11.26
C PHE A 116 -8.36 -2.76 -11.88
N GLY A 117 -8.45 -3.95 -11.32
CA GLY A 117 -7.79 -5.17 -11.82
C GLY A 117 -6.87 -5.82 -10.81
N GLN A 118 -6.16 -6.86 -11.24
CA GLN A 118 -5.18 -7.59 -10.41
C GLN A 118 -3.77 -7.35 -10.93
N PHE A 119 -2.86 -6.96 -10.02
CA PHE A 119 -1.49 -6.60 -10.38
C PHE A 119 -0.47 -7.20 -9.42
N PHE A 120 0.68 -7.57 -9.98
CA PHE A 120 1.84 -7.91 -9.16
C PHE A 120 2.47 -6.63 -8.59
N VAL A 121 2.64 -6.61 -7.28
CA VAL A 121 3.29 -5.51 -6.56
C VAL A 121 4.31 -6.05 -5.57
N LYS A 122 5.24 -5.19 -5.15
CA LYS A 122 6.14 -5.47 -4.04
C LYS A 122 5.56 -4.85 -2.78
N LEU A 123 5.40 -5.65 -1.74
CA LEU A 123 5.07 -5.20 -0.39
C LEU A 123 6.33 -5.08 0.46
N ALA A 124 6.34 -4.18 1.43
CA ALA A 124 7.48 -3.99 2.31
C ALA A 124 7.63 -5.14 3.33
N THR A 125 6.51 -5.73 3.75
CA THR A 125 6.48 -6.83 4.71
C THR A 125 5.71 -8.04 4.16
N ALA A 126 5.81 -9.16 4.89
CA ALA A 126 5.03 -10.36 4.59
C ALA A 126 3.52 -10.06 4.71
N ALA A 127 2.72 -10.66 3.85
CA ALA A 127 1.29 -10.45 3.77
C ALA A 127 0.52 -11.75 3.90
N ASN A 128 -0.73 -11.64 4.34
CA ASN A 128 -1.73 -12.70 4.26
C ASN A 128 -2.79 -12.35 3.23
N ILE A 129 -3.40 -13.37 2.64
CA ILE A 129 -4.56 -13.19 1.73
C ILE A 129 -5.68 -12.52 2.52
N GLY A 130 -6.30 -11.49 1.91
CA GLY A 130 -7.33 -10.67 2.54
C GLY A 130 -6.80 -9.46 3.32
N ASN A 131 -5.48 -9.27 3.42
CA ASN A 131 -4.92 -8.06 4.01
C ASN A 131 -5.30 -6.83 3.20
N LEU A 132 -5.59 -5.73 3.92
CA LEU A 132 -5.76 -4.41 3.32
C LEU A 132 -4.40 -3.87 2.89
N VAL A 133 -4.37 -3.21 1.74
CA VAL A 133 -3.16 -2.59 1.21
C VAL A 133 -3.16 -1.10 1.58
N TYR A 134 -2.02 -0.60 1.99
CA TYR A 134 -1.78 0.81 2.24
C TYR A 134 -0.48 1.26 1.58
N TYR A 135 -0.31 2.56 1.44
CA TYR A 135 0.91 3.14 0.88
C TYR A 135 1.50 4.21 1.80
N ASP A 136 2.79 4.38 1.68
CA ASP A 136 3.54 5.44 2.34
C ASP A 136 3.26 6.78 1.63
N ASN A 137 2.82 7.78 2.40
CA ASN A 137 2.47 9.09 1.84
C ASN A 137 3.67 9.87 1.29
N THR A 138 4.90 9.47 1.64
CA THR A 138 6.11 10.12 1.12
C THR A 138 6.64 9.43 -0.12
N THR A 139 6.69 8.08 -0.10
CA THR A 139 7.37 7.30 -1.14
C THR A 139 6.44 6.58 -2.10
N GLY A 140 5.15 6.42 -1.75
CA GLY A 140 4.18 5.62 -2.51
C GLY A 140 4.39 4.11 -2.40
N ALA A 141 5.40 3.66 -1.65
CA ALA A 141 5.67 2.24 -1.47
C ALA A 141 4.49 1.53 -0.79
N LEU A 142 4.16 0.35 -1.28
CA LEU A 142 3.02 -0.43 -0.78
C LEU A 142 3.43 -1.35 0.36
N ASP A 143 2.50 -1.53 1.28
CA ASP A 143 2.56 -2.56 2.31
C ASP A 143 1.14 -3.03 2.66
N SER A 144 1.00 -3.98 3.57
CA SER A 144 -0.31 -4.52 3.91
C SER A 144 -0.44 -4.82 5.40
N MET A 145 -1.69 -4.90 5.87
CA MET A 145 -2.01 -5.32 7.23
C MET A 145 -3.34 -6.05 7.27
N SER A 146 -3.55 -6.81 8.33
CA SER A 146 -4.85 -7.44 8.60
C SER A 146 -5.97 -6.39 8.66
N PRO A 147 -7.17 -6.68 8.15
CA PRO A 147 -8.31 -5.76 8.26
C PRO A 147 -8.82 -5.59 9.68
N ILE A 148 -8.54 -6.57 10.55
CA ILE A 148 -9.01 -6.60 11.93
C ILE A 148 -7.91 -7.05 12.89
N SER A 149 -8.03 -6.65 14.13
CA SER A 149 -7.34 -7.27 15.27
C SER A 149 -8.31 -8.10 16.10
N THR A 150 -7.81 -9.16 16.71
CA THR A 150 -8.55 -9.99 17.67
C THR A 150 -7.74 -10.07 18.97
N PHE A 151 -8.40 -9.86 20.10
CA PHE A 151 -7.76 -9.84 21.40
C PHE A 151 -8.77 -10.14 22.51
N THR A 152 -8.27 -10.45 23.71
CA THR A 152 -9.09 -10.47 24.93
C THR A 152 -9.01 -9.10 25.59
N GLY A 153 -10.16 -8.49 25.83
CA GLY A 153 -10.24 -7.16 26.41
C GLY A 153 -11.12 -7.09 27.66
N VAL A 154 -10.77 -6.18 28.53
CA VAL A 154 -11.59 -5.75 29.70
C VAL A 154 -11.74 -4.24 29.59
N VAL A 155 -12.96 -3.74 29.69
CA VAL A 155 -13.19 -2.29 29.76
C VAL A 155 -13.67 -1.93 31.17
N SER A 156 -12.96 -1.00 31.80
CA SER A 156 -13.37 -0.40 33.09
C SER A 156 -13.43 1.10 32.91
N THR A 157 -14.64 1.63 32.99
CA THR A 157 -14.92 3.04 32.72
C THR A 157 -14.47 3.40 31.30
N ASN A 158 -13.33 4.08 31.13
CA ASN A 158 -12.77 4.50 29.83
C ASN A 158 -11.43 3.81 29.54
N THR A 159 -11.04 2.82 30.33
CA THR A 159 -9.77 2.11 30.14
C THR A 159 -10.06 0.72 29.59
N LEU A 160 -9.55 0.46 28.39
CA LEU A 160 -9.47 -0.86 27.80
C LEU A 160 -8.13 -1.49 28.17
N THR A 161 -8.17 -2.64 28.79
CA THR A 161 -6.98 -3.48 29.04
C THR A 161 -7.01 -4.65 28.06
N VAL A 162 -5.97 -4.76 27.25
CA VAL A 162 -5.82 -5.77 26.21
C VAL A 162 -4.83 -6.83 26.64
N SER A 163 -5.21 -8.09 26.47
CA SER A 163 -4.39 -9.28 26.64
C SER A 163 -4.66 -10.25 25.50
N GLY A 164 -3.78 -11.24 25.29
CA GLY A 164 -3.98 -12.24 24.24
C GLY A 164 -4.17 -11.65 22.84
N PHE A 165 -3.50 -10.55 22.54
CA PHE A 165 -3.50 -9.95 21.20
C PHE A 165 -2.92 -10.93 20.20
N VAL A 166 -3.64 -11.17 19.09
CA VAL A 166 -3.19 -12.03 18.00
C VAL A 166 -2.12 -11.31 17.18
N ALA A 167 -0.93 -11.90 17.07
CA ALA A 167 0.25 -11.25 16.48
C ALA A 167 0.06 -10.79 15.02
N ASP A 168 -0.76 -11.51 14.24
CA ASP A 168 -1.03 -11.16 12.84
C ASP A 168 -2.20 -10.19 12.67
N GLY A 169 -2.76 -9.69 13.78
CA GLY A 169 -3.83 -8.70 13.77
C GLY A 169 -3.35 -7.30 13.40
N ALA A 170 -4.28 -6.45 12.97
CA ALA A 170 -4.00 -5.04 12.78
C ALA A 170 -3.56 -4.40 14.11
N PRO A 171 -2.48 -3.61 14.16
CA PRO A 171 -2.09 -2.90 15.37
C PRO A 171 -3.22 -2.01 15.89
N LEU A 172 -3.46 -2.03 17.20
CA LEU A 172 -4.43 -1.15 17.84
C LEU A 172 -3.88 0.28 17.87
N ALA A 173 -4.60 1.20 17.28
CA ALA A 173 -4.20 2.60 17.13
C ALA A 173 -5.32 3.55 17.56
N ILE A 174 -5.00 4.82 17.72
CA ILE A 174 -6.01 5.87 17.91
C ILE A 174 -6.92 5.86 16.68
N GLY A 175 -8.23 5.83 16.91
CA GLY A 175 -9.24 5.70 15.85
C GLY A 175 -9.73 4.27 15.60
N THR A 176 -9.09 3.23 16.17
CA THR A 176 -9.60 1.86 16.11
C THR A 176 -10.96 1.75 16.77
N VAL A 177 -11.96 1.32 16.03
CA VAL A 177 -13.30 1.01 16.56
C VAL A 177 -13.27 -0.38 17.15
N ILE A 178 -13.71 -0.49 18.41
CA ILE A 178 -13.74 -1.74 19.16
C ILE A 178 -15.14 -2.33 19.14
N SER A 179 -15.23 -3.62 18.90
CA SER A 179 -16.46 -4.39 18.92
C SER A 179 -16.30 -5.67 19.74
N GLY A 180 -17.37 -6.08 20.41
CA GLY A 180 -17.38 -7.27 21.26
C GLY A 180 -18.64 -7.33 22.12
N THR A 181 -18.84 -8.47 22.78
CA THR A 181 -20.01 -8.65 23.65
C THR A 181 -19.94 -7.66 24.82
N GLY A 182 -20.98 -6.84 24.97
CA GLY A 182 -21.09 -5.82 26.03
C GLY A 182 -20.37 -4.51 25.72
N VAL A 183 -19.62 -4.41 24.63
CA VAL A 183 -19.00 -3.16 24.16
C VAL A 183 -20.08 -2.27 23.54
N THR A 184 -20.12 -1.01 23.96
CA THR A 184 -21.05 -0.03 23.39
C THR A 184 -20.70 0.20 21.92
N PRO A 185 -21.65 0.10 20.96
CA PRO A 185 -21.39 0.41 19.57
C PRO A 185 -20.78 1.81 19.39
N GLY A 186 -19.73 1.91 18.55
CA GLY A 186 -19.03 3.17 18.34
C GLY A 186 -17.94 3.47 19.38
N THR A 187 -17.59 2.51 20.25
CA THR A 187 -16.41 2.65 21.12
C THR A 187 -15.14 2.71 20.29
N VAL A 188 -14.34 3.75 20.48
CA VAL A 188 -13.11 4.04 19.73
C VAL A 188 -11.94 4.22 20.67
N ILE A 189 -10.76 3.75 20.32
CA ILE A 189 -9.51 4.09 21.02
C ILE A 189 -9.21 5.57 20.79
N SER A 190 -9.20 6.34 21.87
CA SER A 190 -8.93 7.79 21.84
C SER A 190 -7.49 8.16 22.23
N ALA A 191 -6.83 7.30 23.01
CA ALA A 191 -5.42 7.48 23.36
C ALA A 191 -4.76 6.14 23.67
N LEU A 192 -3.45 6.11 23.47
CA LEU A 192 -2.60 4.99 23.87
C LEU A 192 -2.23 5.17 25.35
N GLY A 193 -2.26 4.07 26.11
CA GLY A 193 -1.73 4.00 27.47
C GLY A 193 -0.37 3.30 27.47
N SER A 194 -0.29 2.15 28.14
CA SER A 194 0.91 1.30 28.07
C SER A 194 0.99 0.46 26.80
N GLY A 195 -0.11 0.33 26.04
CA GLY A 195 -0.17 -0.41 24.79
C GLY A 195 0.40 0.39 23.61
N THR A 196 1.20 -0.29 22.78
CA THR A 196 1.81 0.28 21.57
C THR A 196 1.35 -0.45 20.31
N GLY A 197 0.08 -0.86 20.29
CA GLY A 197 -0.53 -1.56 19.16
C GLY A 197 -0.92 -3.02 19.45
N GLY A 198 -0.50 -3.58 20.58
CA GLY A 198 -0.79 -4.95 21.02
C GLY A 198 -1.34 -5.02 22.43
N ASN A 199 -0.81 -5.92 23.27
CA ASN A 199 -1.17 -6.01 24.68
C ASN A 199 -0.84 -4.71 25.42
N GLY A 200 -1.69 -4.32 26.38
CA GLY A 200 -1.50 -3.12 27.18
C GLY A 200 -2.81 -2.40 27.45
N THR A 201 -2.73 -1.16 27.91
CA THR A 201 -3.88 -0.32 28.23
C THR A 201 -4.09 0.76 27.17
N TYR A 202 -5.35 1.10 26.94
CA TYR A 202 -5.79 2.13 25.98
C TYR A 202 -6.92 2.92 26.62
N THR A 203 -7.03 4.19 26.27
CA THR A 203 -8.21 4.99 26.61
C THR A 203 -9.22 4.85 25.49
N VAL A 204 -10.47 4.58 25.84
CA VAL A 204 -11.57 4.43 24.89
C VAL A 204 -12.68 5.44 25.13
N THR A 205 -13.41 5.78 24.07
CA THR A 205 -14.66 6.54 24.16
C THR A 205 -15.80 5.56 24.46
N GLY A 206 -16.88 6.03 25.08
CA GLY A 206 -18.02 5.14 25.36
C GLY A 206 -17.77 4.31 26.63
N ALA A 207 -18.01 4.96 27.76
CA ALA A 207 -17.87 4.33 29.06
C ALA A 207 -18.80 3.12 29.21
N ALA A 208 -18.22 1.95 29.27
CA ALA A 208 -18.92 0.71 29.65
C ALA A 208 -18.01 -0.09 30.57
N THR A 209 -18.59 -0.87 31.45
CA THR A 209 -17.85 -1.90 32.17
C THR A 209 -18.09 -3.22 31.47
N VAL A 210 -17.05 -3.77 30.88
CA VAL A 210 -17.10 -5.04 30.13
C VAL A 210 -16.13 -6.01 30.78
N SER A 211 -16.64 -7.15 31.22
CA SER A 211 -15.83 -8.25 31.74
C SER A 211 -14.95 -8.84 30.62
N SER A 212 -13.92 -9.58 31.02
CA SER A 212 -13.00 -10.22 30.06
C SER A 212 -13.76 -10.98 28.98
N THR A 213 -13.60 -10.56 27.74
CA THR A 213 -14.24 -11.16 26.57
C THR A 213 -13.39 -10.97 25.34
N THR A 214 -13.65 -11.79 24.31
CA THR A 214 -13.04 -11.60 22.98
C THR A 214 -13.61 -10.34 22.35
N MET A 215 -12.71 -9.49 21.89
CA MET A 215 -13.02 -8.25 21.19
C MET A 215 -12.28 -8.21 19.85
N THR A 216 -12.80 -7.40 18.95
CA THR A 216 -12.17 -7.10 17.67
C THR A 216 -12.00 -5.61 17.50
N GLY A 217 -10.92 -5.21 16.82
CA GLY A 217 -10.69 -3.84 16.38
C GLY A 217 -10.54 -3.78 14.87
N ASN A 218 -11.04 -2.73 14.23
CA ASN A 218 -10.78 -2.51 12.80
C ASN A 218 -9.37 -1.95 12.59
N ALA A 219 -8.80 -2.21 11.41
CA ALA A 219 -7.55 -1.60 11.02
C ALA A 219 -7.66 -0.08 10.89
N VAL A 220 -6.61 0.61 11.31
CA VAL A 220 -6.39 2.04 11.06
C VAL A 220 -5.05 2.18 10.36
N ALA A 221 -4.99 2.99 9.33
CA ALA A 221 -3.73 3.22 8.61
C ALA A 221 -2.67 3.79 9.57
N PRO A 222 -1.44 3.27 9.56
CA PRO A 222 -0.36 3.81 10.36
C PRO A 222 -0.10 5.29 10.06
N SER A 223 0.50 6.01 11.00
CA SER A 223 0.86 7.42 10.81
C SER A 223 1.71 7.61 9.55
N GLY A 224 1.36 8.59 8.72
CA GLY A 224 2.03 8.84 7.44
C GLY A 224 1.72 7.83 6.34
N LYS A 225 0.71 7.00 6.51
CA LYS A 225 0.25 6.01 5.53
C LYS A 225 -1.22 6.23 5.20
N THR A 226 -1.64 5.74 4.05
CA THR A 226 -3.04 5.82 3.60
C THR A 226 -3.45 4.50 2.98
N PHE A 227 -4.65 3.99 3.29
CA PHE A 227 -5.16 2.80 2.62
C PHE A 227 -5.40 3.06 1.14
N VAL A 228 -5.01 2.09 0.32
CA VAL A 228 -5.43 2.05 -1.08
C VAL A 228 -6.93 1.74 -1.10
N PRO A 229 -7.75 2.56 -1.74
CA PRO A 229 -9.20 2.33 -1.78
C PRO A 229 -9.52 0.97 -2.39
N ASN A 230 -10.44 0.23 -1.75
CA ASN A 230 -10.97 -1.05 -2.25
C ASN A 230 -9.89 -2.02 -2.74
N CYS A 231 -8.80 -2.16 -1.99
CA CYS A 231 -7.65 -2.96 -2.37
C CYS A 231 -7.32 -3.99 -1.30
N VAL A 232 -7.20 -5.24 -1.73
CA VAL A 232 -6.83 -6.37 -0.87
C VAL A 232 -5.76 -7.24 -1.53
N VAL A 233 -5.00 -7.94 -0.70
CA VAL A 233 -4.06 -8.98 -1.15
C VAL A 233 -4.84 -10.24 -1.50
N THR A 234 -4.69 -10.72 -2.73
CA THR A 234 -5.36 -11.95 -3.20
C THR A 234 -4.43 -13.15 -3.29
N ARG A 235 -3.14 -12.91 -3.54
CA ARG A 235 -2.10 -13.94 -3.59
C ARG A 235 -0.80 -13.38 -3.04
N TYR A 236 -0.03 -14.20 -2.36
CA TYR A 236 1.24 -13.80 -1.80
C TYR A 236 2.23 -14.98 -1.87
N ASP A 237 3.47 -14.72 -2.27
CA ASP A 237 4.54 -15.70 -2.27
C ASP A 237 5.39 -15.57 -1.00
N VAL A 238 5.20 -16.49 -0.08
CA VAL A 238 5.92 -16.55 1.20
C VAL A 238 7.38 -17.01 1.01
N ALA A 239 7.68 -17.69 -0.09
CA ALA A 239 8.99 -18.29 -0.33
C ALA A 239 10.00 -17.33 -0.97
N ALA A 240 9.53 -16.22 -1.54
CA ALA A 240 10.41 -15.26 -2.19
C ALA A 240 10.97 -14.27 -1.17
N SER A 241 12.29 -14.11 -1.17
CA SER A 241 12.98 -13.02 -0.47
C SER A 241 12.55 -11.61 -0.92
N THR A 242 11.62 -11.51 -1.84
CA THR A 242 11.18 -10.31 -2.55
C THR A 242 9.69 -10.06 -2.37
N SER A 243 9.08 -10.33 -1.28
CA SER A 243 7.71 -9.89 -0.88
C SER A 243 6.75 -9.52 -2.04
N VAL A 244 6.72 -10.32 -3.13
CA VAL A 244 5.86 -10.07 -4.29
C VAL A 244 4.48 -10.63 -3.99
N ALA A 245 3.47 -9.81 -4.15
CA ALA A 245 2.07 -10.15 -3.94
C ALA A 245 1.23 -9.80 -5.16
N VAL A 246 0.07 -10.43 -5.28
CA VAL A 246 -0.99 -9.98 -6.17
C VAL A 246 -2.01 -9.24 -5.34
N ILE A 247 -2.25 -8.00 -5.68
CA ILE A 247 -3.31 -7.18 -5.11
C ILE A 247 -4.46 -7.07 -6.10
N GLN A 248 -5.66 -6.93 -5.56
CA GLN A 248 -6.88 -6.68 -6.33
C GLN A 248 -7.42 -5.32 -5.97
N LEU A 249 -7.56 -4.47 -6.99
CA LEU A 249 -8.30 -3.22 -6.95
C LEU A 249 -9.71 -3.46 -7.45
N THR A 250 -10.70 -2.99 -6.70
CA THR A 250 -12.13 -3.05 -7.08
C THR A 250 -12.75 -1.66 -7.08
N ASP A 251 -13.92 -1.50 -7.73
CA ASP A 251 -14.69 -0.24 -7.71
C ASP A 251 -15.38 -0.02 -6.38
#